data_a9d618ba375e2015d43e4d118d5db05e
#
_entry.id   a9d618ba375e2015d43e4d118d5db05e
#
_cell.length_a   1.000
_cell.length_b   1.000
_cell.length_c   1.000
_cell.angle_alpha   90.00
_cell.angle_beta   90.00
_cell.angle_gamma   90.00
#
_symmetry.space_group_name_H-M   'P 1'
#
loop_
_entity.id
_entity.type
_entity.pdbx_description
1 polymer ?
#
loop_
_entity_poly.entity_id
_entity_poly.type
_entity_poly.pdbx_seq_one_letter_code
_entity_poly.pdbx_strand_id
1 'polypeptide(L)'
;VLMHPKTGRAFRSPVEPGSGWPGDPATPQTPVAADAAQVSALAGGAGSICELNALISVCRACPRLVSWREEVAVVKRRAFADQPYWGRPVPGWGSKRPRLLILGLAPAAHGANR
;
A
#
# COMPACT_ATOMS: atom_id res chain seq x y z
N VAL A 1 -6.06 -0.91 -19.26
CA VAL A 1 -4.96 -1.51 -18.49
C VAL A 1 -3.72 -0.66 -18.70
N LEU A 2 -3.08 -0.25 -17.60
CA LEU A 2 -1.90 0.63 -17.62
C LEU A 2 -0.64 -0.19 -17.37
N MET A 3 0.45 0.22 -18.01
CA MET A 3 1.74 -0.48 -17.90
C MET A 3 2.61 0.16 -16.82
N HIS A 4 3.20 -0.65 -15.96
CA HIS A 4 4.15 -0.17 -14.96
C HIS A 4 5.45 0.27 -15.66
N PRO A 5 5.93 1.51 -15.45
CA PRO A 5 7.00 2.08 -16.28
C PRO A 5 8.36 1.37 -16.13
N LYS A 6 8.61 0.72 -14.99
CA LYS A 6 9.87 0.01 -14.73
C LYS A 6 9.84 -1.48 -15.12
N THR A 7 8.67 -2.12 -15.03
CA THR A 7 8.55 -3.57 -15.20
C THR A 7 7.89 -3.99 -16.52
N GLY A 8 7.22 -3.05 -17.20
CA GLY A 8 6.43 -3.33 -18.39
C GLY A 8 5.21 -4.23 -18.14
N ARG A 9 4.85 -4.49 -16.87
CA ARG A 9 3.69 -5.30 -16.52
C ARG A 9 2.42 -4.45 -16.50
N ALA A 10 1.31 -5.07 -16.86
CA ALA A 10 0.00 -4.44 -16.84
C ALA A 10 -0.62 -4.50 -15.44
N PHE A 11 -1.14 -3.37 -14.95
CA PHE A 11 -1.84 -3.26 -13.68
C PHE A 11 -3.10 -2.43 -13.80
N ARG A 12 -4.05 -2.69 -12.90
CA ARG A 12 -5.17 -1.80 -12.61
C ARG A 12 -4.80 -0.88 -11.45
N SER A 13 -5.49 0.24 -11.32
CA SER A 13 -5.35 1.16 -10.19
C SER A 13 -6.71 1.32 -9.49
N PRO A 14 -6.79 1.12 -8.17
CA PRO A 14 -5.73 0.62 -7.25
C PRO A 14 -5.24 -0.79 -7.59
N VAL A 15 -4.01 -1.10 -7.17
CA VAL A 15 -3.38 -2.40 -7.43
C VAL A 15 -3.96 -3.47 -6.52
N GLU A 16 -4.38 -4.60 -7.08
CA GLU A 16 -4.87 -5.75 -6.32
C GLU A 16 -3.74 -6.44 -5.54
N PRO A 17 -3.97 -6.85 -4.28
CA PRO A 17 -2.99 -7.59 -3.49
C PRO A 17 -2.57 -8.88 -4.20
N GLY A 18 -1.26 -9.13 -4.23
CA GLY A 18 -0.72 -10.34 -4.86
C GLY A 18 -0.74 -10.35 -6.39
N SER A 19 -1.00 -9.20 -7.04
CA SER A 19 -1.00 -9.08 -8.50
C SER A 19 0.39 -9.16 -9.16
N GLY A 20 1.46 -9.26 -8.36
CA GLY A 20 2.85 -9.27 -8.82
C GLY A 20 3.47 -7.87 -8.95
N TRP A 21 2.89 -6.86 -8.32
CA TRP A 21 3.54 -5.55 -8.18
C TRP A 21 4.88 -5.71 -7.46
N PRO A 22 5.98 -5.10 -7.94
CA PRO A 22 7.29 -5.25 -7.31
C PRO A 22 7.27 -4.80 -5.84
N GLY A 23 7.69 -5.69 -4.96
CA GLY A 23 7.74 -5.41 -3.52
C GLY A 23 6.38 -5.40 -2.81
N ASP A 24 5.30 -5.87 -3.44
CA ASP A 24 4.01 -6.06 -2.75
C ASP A 24 4.16 -7.10 -1.64
N PRO A 25 4.02 -6.73 -0.36
CA PRO A 25 4.14 -7.67 0.75
C PRO A 25 2.88 -8.50 0.97
N ALA A 26 1.76 -8.12 0.37
CA ALA A 26 0.46 -8.74 0.59
C ALA A 26 0.12 -9.80 -0.47
N THR A 27 -0.77 -10.69 -0.09
CA THR A 27 -1.42 -11.68 -0.96
C THR A 27 -2.94 -11.45 -0.95
N PRO A 28 -3.70 -12.09 -1.85
CA PRO A 28 -5.18 -12.02 -1.81
C PRO A 28 -5.79 -12.53 -0.48
N GLN A 29 -5.04 -13.32 0.29
CA GLN A 29 -5.47 -13.87 1.58
C GLN A 29 -5.07 -13.02 2.78
N THR A 30 -4.31 -11.94 2.59
CA THR A 30 -3.89 -11.06 3.68
C THR A 30 -5.11 -10.41 4.35
N PRO A 31 -5.28 -10.56 5.68
CA PRO A 31 -6.41 -9.99 6.39
C PRO A 31 -6.47 -8.47 6.27
N VAL A 32 -7.67 -7.93 6.09
CA VAL A 32 -7.94 -6.49 5.92
C VAL A 32 -8.59 -5.94 7.18
N ALA A 33 -7.94 -4.99 7.85
CA ALA A 33 -8.55 -4.24 8.94
C ALA A 33 -9.51 -3.18 8.39
N ALA A 34 -10.76 -3.19 8.89
CA ALA A 34 -11.81 -2.23 8.52
C ALA A 34 -12.06 -1.14 9.58
N ASP A 35 -11.51 -1.30 10.79
CA ASP A 35 -11.64 -0.37 11.91
C ASP A 35 -10.40 -0.41 12.82
N ALA A 36 -10.37 0.49 13.82
CA ALA A 36 -9.26 0.63 14.75
C ALA A 36 -9.06 -0.60 15.66
N ALA A 37 -10.12 -1.29 16.04
CA ALA A 37 -10.05 -2.48 16.86
C ALA A 37 -9.37 -3.64 16.09
N GLN A 38 -9.77 -3.83 14.84
CA GLN A 38 -9.15 -4.82 13.95
C GLN A 38 -7.67 -4.48 13.66
N VAL A 39 -7.33 -3.20 13.48
CA VAL A 39 -5.92 -2.77 13.36
C VAL A 39 -5.11 -3.23 14.57
N SER A 40 -5.60 -2.94 15.79
CA SER A 40 -4.91 -3.33 17.02
C SER A 40 -4.77 -4.85 17.15
N ALA A 41 -5.83 -5.60 16.85
CA ALA A 41 -5.83 -7.05 16.93
C ALA A 41 -4.86 -7.70 15.92
N LEU A 42 -4.92 -7.29 14.66
CA LEU A 42 -4.05 -7.82 13.61
C LEU A 42 -2.59 -7.44 13.82
N ALA A 43 -2.31 -6.18 14.21
CA ALA A 43 -0.96 -5.73 14.50
C ALA A 43 -0.35 -6.45 15.71
N GLY A 44 -1.15 -6.66 16.77
CA GLY A 44 -0.73 -7.39 17.97
C GLY A 44 -0.46 -8.87 17.71
N GLY A 45 -1.10 -9.47 16.70
CA GLY A 45 -0.89 -10.86 16.27
C GLY A 45 0.23 -11.06 15.26
N ALA A 46 0.79 -9.99 14.68
CA ALA A 46 1.83 -10.10 13.66
C ALA A 46 3.13 -10.67 14.24
N GLY A 47 3.60 -11.77 13.70
CA GLY A 47 4.81 -12.45 14.14
C GLY A 47 6.11 -11.89 13.54
N SER A 48 6.03 -10.98 12.57
CA SER A 48 7.18 -10.40 11.90
C SER A 48 6.88 -9.02 11.29
N ILE A 49 7.94 -8.26 11.01
CA ILE A 49 7.83 -6.98 10.26
C ILE A 49 7.27 -7.23 8.85
N CYS A 50 7.61 -8.34 8.22
CA CYS A 50 7.07 -8.68 6.90
C CYS A 50 5.56 -8.89 6.93
N GLU A 51 5.06 -9.60 7.94
CA GLU A 51 3.63 -9.80 8.14
C GLU A 51 2.92 -8.48 8.48
N LEU A 52 3.48 -7.69 9.39
CA LEU A 52 2.96 -6.36 9.71
C LEU A 52 2.89 -5.45 8.47
N ASN A 53 3.92 -5.44 7.62
CA ASN A 53 3.93 -4.69 6.38
C ASN A 53 2.84 -5.17 5.39
N ALA A 54 2.59 -6.47 5.32
CA ALA A 54 1.49 -7.02 4.52
C ALA A 54 0.14 -6.49 5.02
N LEU A 55 -0.13 -6.57 6.33
CA LEU A 55 -1.35 -6.05 6.95
C LEU A 55 -1.53 -4.55 6.74
N ILE A 56 -0.46 -3.75 6.89
CA ILE A 56 -0.48 -2.32 6.64
C ILE A 56 -0.88 -2.05 5.18
N SER A 57 -0.30 -2.76 4.23
CA SER A 57 -0.47 -2.48 2.80
C SER A 57 -1.89 -2.72 2.27
N VAL A 58 -2.74 -3.40 3.02
CA VAL A 58 -4.15 -3.67 2.67
C VAL A 58 -5.14 -3.01 3.63
N CYS A 59 -4.68 -2.25 4.62
CA CYS A 59 -5.51 -1.66 5.66
C CYS A 59 -6.57 -0.68 5.09
N ARG A 60 -7.81 -0.78 5.57
CA ARG A 60 -8.96 0.06 5.20
C ARG A 60 -9.65 0.70 6.39
N ALA A 61 -9.00 0.76 7.56
CA ALA A 61 -9.59 1.22 8.81
C ALA A 61 -9.95 2.72 8.86
N CYS A 62 -9.44 3.53 7.93
CA CYS A 62 -9.69 4.96 7.86
C CYS A 62 -10.48 5.31 6.60
N PRO A 63 -11.83 5.31 6.60
CA PRO A 63 -12.65 5.47 5.39
C PRO A 63 -12.30 6.71 4.56
N ARG A 64 -12.05 7.84 5.22
CA ARG A 64 -11.66 9.09 4.55
C ARG A 64 -10.35 8.95 3.78
N LEU A 65 -9.33 8.32 4.39
CA LEU A 65 -8.04 8.09 3.72
C LEU A 65 -8.14 7.05 2.61
N VAL A 66 -8.96 6.02 2.81
CA VAL A 66 -9.24 5.00 1.77
C VAL A 66 -9.85 5.65 0.54
N SER A 67 -10.95 6.40 0.72
CA SER A 67 -11.63 7.10 -0.37
C SER A 67 -10.67 8.04 -1.12
N TRP A 68 -9.94 8.87 -0.39
CA TRP A 68 -9.02 9.83 -1.00
C TRP A 68 -7.88 9.16 -1.79
N ARG A 69 -7.20 8.15 -1.24
CA ARG A 69 -6.09 7.50 -1.95
C ARG A 69 -6.54 6.71 -3.18
N GLU A 70 -7.72 6.10 -3.11
CA GLU A 70 -8.30 5.37 -4.24
C GLU A 70 -8.76 6.32 -5.33
N GLU A 71 -9.37 7.45 -4.98
CA GLU A 71 -9.71 8.51 -5.93
C GLU A 71 -8.44 9.05 -6.61
N VAL A 72 -7.38 9.37 -5.87
CA VAL A 72 -6.10 9.80 -6.43
C VAL A 72 -5.50 8.76 -7.37
N ALA A 73 -5.66 7.47 -7.07
CA ALA A 73 -5.17 6.39 -7.93
C ALA A 73 -5.95 6.25 -9.25
N VAL A 74 -7.19 6.68 -9.28
CA VAL A 74 -8.05 6.67 -10.48
C VAL A 74 -7.89 7.98 -11.28
N VAL A 75 -8.06 9.12 -10.63
CA VAL A 75 -8.01 10.46 -11.28
C VAL A 75 -6.60 10.81 -11.72
N LYS A 76 -5.61 10.49 -10.89
CA LYS A 76 -4.18 10.67 -11.14
C LYS A 76 -3.77 12.14 -11.39
N ARG A 77 -2.48 12.39 -11.43
CA ARG A 77 -1.93 13.63 -11.94
C ARG A 77 -1.74 13.53 -13.45
N ARG A 78 -2.06 14.58 -14.20
CA ARG A 78 -1.95 14.60 -15.67
C ARG A 78 -0.60 14.09 -16.20
N ALA A 79 0.50 14.46 -15.56
CA ALA A 79 1.84 14.02 -15.94
C ALA A 79 2.10 12.49 -15.78
N PHE A 80 1.19 11.76 -15.12
CA PHE A 80 1.31 10.33 -14.82
C PHE A 80 0.03 9.57 -15.17
N ALA A 81 -0.80 10.12 -16.04
CA ALA A 81 -2.11 9.55 -16.39
C ALA A 81 -2.00 8.19 -17.08
N ASP A 82 -0.90 7.93 -17.74
CA ASP A 82 -0.55 6.69 -18.44
C ASP A 82 0.08 5.60 -17.53
N GLN A 83 0.29 5.92 -16.25
CA GLN A 83 0.92 5.00 -15.29
C GLN A 83 -0.10 4.40 -14.33
N PRO A 84 0.07 3.13 -13.91
CA PRO A 84 -0.72 2.57 -12.82
C PRO A 84 -0.28 3.17 -11.49
N TYR A 85 -1.27 3.44 -10.61
CA TYR A 85 -1.02 3.88 -9.25
C TYR A 85 -1.26 2.72 -8.27
N TRP A 86 -0.47 2.69 -7.21
CA TRP A 86 -0.57 1.73 -6.13
C TRP A 86 -1.94 1.77 -5.44
N GLY A 87 -2.43 2.94 -5.03
CA GLY A 87 -3.76 3.17 -4.45
C GLY A 87 -4.01 2.50 -3.10
N ARG A 88 -2.99 1.94 -2.48
CA ARG A 88 -3.01 1.23 -1.21
C ARG A 88 -2.09 1.91 -0.19
N PRO A 89 -2.18 1.60 1.12
CA PRO A 89 -1.21 2.10 2.09
C PRO A 89 0.22 1.66 1.73
N VAL A 90 1.19 2.55 1.95
CA VAL A 90 2.60 2.24 1.74
C VAL A 90 3.15 1.66 3.04
N PRO A 91 3.65 0.42 3.05
CA PRO A 91 4.23 -0.18 4.24
C PRO A 91 5.59 0.43 4.57
N GLY A 92 6.09 0.15 5.77
CA GLY A 92 7.46 0.50 6.14
C GLY A 92 8.49 -0.23 5.28
N TRP A 93 9.68 0.34 5.17
CA TRP A 93 10.80 -0.24 4.42
C TRP A 93 12.11 -0.09 5.21
N GLY A 94 13.06 -0.98 5.00
CA GLY A 94 14.33 -0.97 5.69
C GLY A 94 14.75 -2.34 6.21
N SER A 95 15.65 -2.33 7.20
CA SER A 95 16.17 -3.54 7.82
C SER A 95 15.09 -4.31 8.57
N LYS A 96 15.14 -5.64 8.53
CA LYS A 96 14.28 -6.52 9.37
C LYS A 96 14.60 -6.43 10.87
N ARG A 97 15.79 -5.90 11.22
CA ARG A 97 16.26 -5.67 12.60
C ARG A 97 16.78 -4.23 12.70
N PRO A 98 15.90 -3.23 12.70
CA PRO A 98 16.32 -1.84 12.68
C PRO A 98 16.91 -1.44 14.03
N ARG A 99 18.01 -0.68 14.00
CA ARG A 99 18.58 -0.01 15.18
C ARG A 99 18.07 1.42 15.33
N LEU A 100 17.47 1.96 14.27
CA LEU A 100 16.91 3.30 14.20
C LEU A 100 15.57 3.22 13.46
N LEU A 101 14.54 3.84 14.02
CA LEU A 101 13.24 4.05 13.38
C LEU A 101 13.12 5.52 12.98
N ILE A 102 12.86 5.76 11.69
CA ILE A 102 12.52 7.11 11.19
C ILE A 102 11.02 7.14 10.91
N LEU A 103 10.31 7.98 11.63
CA LEU A 103 8.87 8.15 11.49
C LEU A 103 8.59 9.47 10.79
N GLY A 104 8.03 9.41 9.58
CA GLY A 104 7.58 10.58 8.82
C GLY A 104 6.09 10.84 9.02
N LEU A 105 5.65 12.07 8.74
CA LEU A 105 4.25 12.47 8.89
C LEU A 105 3.34 11.76 7.88
N ALA A 106 3.66 11.82 6.60
CA ALA A 106 2.91 11.17 5.53
C ALA A 106 3.73 11.13 4.22
N PRO A 107 3.54 10.11 3.38
CA PRO A 107 4.08 10.12 2.02
C PRO A 107 3.29 11.07 1.14
N ALA A 108 3.92 11.60 0.08
CA ALA A 108 3.24 12.43 -0.90
C ALA A 108 2.24 11.62 -1.75
N ALA A 109 1.08 12.24 -2.06
CA ALA A 109 -0.04 11.59 -2.74
C ALA A 109 0.32 10.96 -4.09
N HIS A 110 1.22 11.56 -4.85
CA HIS A 110 1.64 11.08 -6.16
C HIS A 110 3.02 10.41 -6.16
N GLY A 111 3.85 10.67 -5.16
CA GLY A 111 5.18 10.10 -5.04
C GLY A 111 5.17 8.65 -4.60
N ALA A 112 4.57 8.36 -3.47
CA ALA A 112 4.48 7.01 -2.91
C ALA A 112 3.39 6.14 -3.54
N ASN A 113 2.52 6.72 -4.37
CA ASN A 113 1.37 6.04 -4.97
C ASN A 113 1.63 5.52 -6.40
N ARG A 114 2.89 5.55 -6.85
CA ARG A 114 3.31 5.10 -8.19
C ARG A 114 4.35 4.00 -8.16
#